data_dcf176101905de6942ff5c087bdf2792
#
_entry.id   dcf176101905de6942ff5c087bdf2792
#
_cell.length_a   1.000
_cell.length_b   1.000
_cell.length_c   1.000
_cell.angle_alpha   90.00
_cell.angle_beta   90.00
_cell.angle_gamma   90.00
#
_symmetry.space_group_name_H-M   'P 1'
#
loop_
_entity.id
_entity.type
_entity.pdbx_description
1 polymer ?
#
loop_
_entity_poly.entity_id
_entity_poly.type
_entity_poly.pdbx_seq_one_letter_code
_entity_poly.pdbx_strand_id
1 'polypeptide(L)'
;MSPSVNHSYICTKIIEHLLKREGIQPFIELTLDIDKGMTPDISVYRENSIRPDFLEDKTRCDIIPLLAIEVLSPTQGIQELVDKAKILLAAGVSTVWIVDTYARTVIVVNNEKKETFHRELVDCEGIKVDFREVFI
;
A
#
# COMPACT_ATOMS: atom_id res chain seq x y z
N MET A 1 -13.98 7.19 2.69
CA MET A 1 -13.82 5.78 2.29
C MET A 1 -14.54 4.87 3.29
N SER A 2 -15.29 3.92 2.78
CA SER A 2 -15.97 2.94 3.62
C SER A 2 -15.31 1.59 3.47
N PRO A 3 -14.54 1.13 4.44
CA PRO A 3 -13.97 -0.21 4.39
C PRO A 3 -15.10 -1.25 4.35
N SER A 4 -14.94 -2.23 3.48
CA SER A 4 -15.87 -3.35 3.34
C SER A 4 -15.26 -4.61 3.91
N VAL A 5 -16.04 -5.71 3.94
CA VAL A 5 -15.51 -7.01 4.36
C VAL A 5 -14.35 -7.41 3.46
N ASN A 6 -14.50 -7.28 2.15
CA ASN A 6 -13.43 -7.67 1.21
C ASN A 6 -12.20 -6.79 1.35
N HIS A 7 -12.40 -5.48 1.46
CA HIS A 7 -11.30 -4.53 1.67
C HIS A 7 -10.51 -4.89 2.92
N SER A 8 -11.20 -5.08 4.03
CA SER A 8 -10.56 -5.42 5.31
C SER A 8 -9.84 -6.77 5.25
N TYR A 9 -10.47 -7.79 4.67
CA TYR A 9 -9.87 -9.11 4.52
C TYR A 9 -8.59 -9.07 3.70
N ILE A 10 -8.64 -8.41 2.54
CA ILE A 10 -7.50 -8.30 1.64
C ILE A 10 -6.33 -7.55 2.30
N CYS A 11 -6.62 -6.43 2.96
CA CYS A 11 -5.59 -5.69 3.69
C CYS A 11 -4.92 -6.56 4.76
N THR A 12 -5.71 -7.32 5.51
CA THR A 12 -5.18 -8.21 6.55
C THR A 12 -4.29 -9.30 5.95
N LYS A 13 -4.71 -9.90 4.83
CA LYS A 13 -3.91 -10.93 4.17
C LYS A 13 -2.59 -10.38 3.62
N ILE A 14 -2.63 -9.18 3.06
CA ILE A 14 -1.41 -8.52 2.58
C ILE A 14 -0.46 -8.28 3.76
N ILE A 15 -0.96 -7.78 4.87
CA ILE A 15 -0.15 -7.55 6.08
C ILE A 15 0.49 -8.85 6.57
N GLU A 16 -0.26 -9.96 6.58
CA GLU A 16 0.28 -11.26 6.99
C GLU A 16 1.49 -11.65 6.15
N HIS A 17 1.43 -11.43 4.83
CA HIS A 17 2.55 -11.71 3.94
C HIS A 17 3.73 -10.77 4.17
N LEU A 18 3.45 -9.49 4.36
CA LEU A 18 4.50 -8.50 4.60
C LEU A 18 5.25 -8.77 5.89
N LEU A 19 4.57 -9.24 6.93
CA LEU A 19 5.18 -9.54 8.23
C LEU A 19 6.14 -10.73 8.18
N LYS A 20 6.09 -11.55 7.14
CA LYS A 20 7.02 -12.66 6.96
C LYS A 20 8.41 -12.19 6.49
N ARG A 21 8.50 -10.98 5.96
CA ARG A 21 9.73 -10.42 5.44
C ARG A 21 10.47 -9.65 6.52
N GLU A 22 11.73 -9.99 6.76
CA GLU A 22 12.60 -9.24 7.66
C GLU A 22 13.06 -7.94 6.99
N GLY A 23 13.39 -6.95 7.80
CA GLY A 23 13.94 -5.69 7.33
C GLY A 23 12.95 -4.65 6.86
N ILE A 24 11.65 -4.96 6.90
CA ILE A 24 10.60 -4.00 6.57
C ILE A 24 9.57 -3.93 7.68
N GLN A 25 8.85 -2.82 7.72
CA GLN A 25 7.78 -2.58 8.66
C GLN A 25 6.57 -2.01 7.92
N PRO A 26 5.45 -2.73 7.87
CA PRO A 26 4.20 -2.17 7.34
C PRO A 26 3.49 -1.32 8.38
N PHE A 27 2.84 -0.27 7.91
CA PHE A 27 1.98 0.61 8.71
C PHE A 27 0.60 0.64 8.06
N ILE A 28 -0.45 0.48 8.86
CA ILE A 28 -1.82 0.58 8.37
C ILE A 28 -2.32 2.01 8.54
N GLU A 29 -2.98 2.54 7.50
CA GLU A 29 -3.67 3.83 7.55
C GLU A 29 -2.85 4.97 8.18
N LEU A 30 -1.57 5.05 7.84
CA LEU A 30 -0.70 6.13 8.25
C LEU A 30 -0.89 7.32 7.31
N THR A 31 -1.26 8.47 7.85
CA THR A 31 -1.38 9.68 7.05
C THR A 31 0.00 10.26 6.75
N LEU A 32 0.30 10.40 5.48
CA LEU A 32 1.55 10.95 4.99
C LEU A 32 1.40 12.45 4.77
N ASP A 33 2.48 13.20 5.01
CA ASP A 33 2.52 14.63 4.75
C ASP A 33 2.79 14.88 3.26
N ILE A 34 1.85 14.44 2.44
CA ILE A 34 1.86 14.56 0.98
C ILE A 34 0.55 15.23 0.58
N ASP A 35 0.63 16.26 -0.27
CA ASP A 35 -0.53 17.02 -0.71
C ASP A 35 -1.30 17.56 0.51
N LYS A 36 -2.56 17.29 0.64
CA LYS A 36 -3.40 17.72 1.79
C LYS A 36 -3.42 16.70 2.92
N GLY A 37 -2.56 15.71 2.85
CA GLY A 37 -2.55 14.56 3.72
C GLY A 37 -3.15 13.36 2.99
N MET A 38 -2.32 12.36 2.69
CA MET A 38 -2.76 11.14 2.04
C MET A 38 -2.58 9.97 2.98
N THR A 39 -3.57 9.08 3.01
CA THR A 39 -3.56 7.93 3.92
C THR A 39 -3.72 6.65 3.10
N PRO A 40 -2.61 6.07 2.59
CA PRO A 40 -2.69 4.77 1.95
C PRO A 40 -3.20 3.71 2.92
N ASP A 41 -3.83 2.68 2.39
CA ASP A 41 -4.28 1.55 3.24
C ASP A 41 -3.11 0.91 3.97
N ILE A 42 -1.99 0.72 3.26
CA ILE A 42 -0.77 0.16 3.82
C ILE A 42 0.42 0.95 3.27
N SER A 43 1.34 1.33 4.16
CA SER A 43 2.63 1.93 3.78
C SER A 43 3.74 1.03 4.30
N VAL A 44 4.76 0.78 3.48
CA VAL A 44 5.85 -0.10 3.85
C VAL A 44 7.15 0.68 3.92
N TYR A 45 7.82 0.58 5.05
CA TYR A 45 9.09 1.24 5.33
C TYR A 45 10.18 0.22 5.60
N ARG A 46 11.42 0.64 5.51
CA ARG A 46 12.52 -0.14 6.09
C ARG A 46 12.34 -0.17 7.60
N GLU A 47 12.68 -1.28 8.20
CA GLU A 47 12.64 -1.43 9.66
C GLU A 47 13.43 -0.30 10.33
N ASN A 48 12.91 0.22 11.42
CA ASN A 48 13.50 1.33 12.19
C ASN A 48 13.53 2.69 11.49
N SER A 49 12.86 2.86 10.35
CA SER A 49 12.74 4.17 9.71
C SER A 49 11.87 5.11 10.52
N ILE A 50 10.86 4.59 11.18
CA ILE A 50 9.93 5.34 12.02
C ILE A 50 9.97 4.75 13.41
N ARG A 51 10.31 5.58 14.40
CA ARG A 51 10.27 5.19 15.82
C ARG A 51 9.19 6.00 16.49
N PRO A 52 8.11 5.36 16.95
CA PRO A 52 7.06 6.09 17.66
C PRO A 52 7.59 6.72 18.95
N ASP A 53 7.19 7.96 19.21
CA ASP A 53 7.38 8.60 20.50
C ASP A 53 6.02 8.53 21.21
N PHE A 54 5.90 7.68 22.19
CA PHE A 54 4.63 7.45 22.87
C PHE A 54 4.20 8.57 23.80
N LEU A 55 5.07 9.59 23.98
CA LEU A 55 4.76 10.78 24.77
C LEU A 55 4.38 11.97 23.91
N GLU A 56 4.81 11.99 22.66
CA GLU A 56 4.47 13.04 21.69
C GLU A 56 4.11 12.42 20.36
N ASP A 57 2.83 12.23 20.14
CA ASP A 57 2.33 11.66 18.90
C ASP A 57 2.27 12.68 17.77
N LYS A 58 2.24 12.20 16.56
CA LYS A 58 2.09 13.02 15.35
C LYS A 58 0.94 12.49 14.53
N THR A 59 0.17 13.39 13.94
CA THR A 59 -0.97 13.00 13.09
C THR A 59 -0.59 12.80 11.63
N ARG A 60 0.62 13.22 11.24
CA ARG A 60 1.16 13.08 9.88
C ARG A 60 2.61 12.64 9.95
N CYS A 61 2.99 11.80 9.00
CA CYS A 61 4.36 11.31 8.84
C CYS A 61 5.02 12.01 7.65
N ASP A 62 6.19 12.60 7.87
CA ASP A 62 6.96 13.26 6.82
C ASP A 62 8.00 12.36 6.17
N ILE A 63 8.08 11.10 6.60
CA ILE A 63 9.00 10.13 6.00
C ILE A 63 8.25 9.38 4.90
N ILE A 64 8.85 9.34 3.71
CA ILE A 64 8.23 8.73 2.53
C ILE A 64 8.43 7.21 2.55
N PRO A 65 7.36 6.42 2.36
CA PRO A 65 7.50 4.97 2.34
C PRO A 65 8.15 4.46 1.05
N LEU A 66 8.68 3.25 1.11
CA LEU A 66 9.18 2.54 -0.07
C LEU A 66 8.03 2.12 -0.99
N LEU A 67 6.95 1.67 -0.39
CA LEU A 67 5.80 1.10 -1.07
C LEU A 67 4.52 1.60 -0.40
N ALA A 68 3.58 2.03 -1.20
CA ALA A 68 2.23 2.33 -0.75
C ALA A 68 1.26 1.36 -1.44
N ILE A 69 0.33 0.82 -0.69
CA ILE A 69 -0.65 -0.14 -1.20
C ILE A 69 -2.05 0.42 -0.97
N GLU A 70 -2.81 0.51 -2.06
CA GLU A 70 -4.20 0.95 -2.03
C GLU A 70 -5.08 -0.21 -2.47
N VAL A 71 -6.05 -0.56 -1.65
CA VAL A 71 -7.00 -1.64 -1.93
C VAL A 71 -8.34 -1.02 -2.29
N LEU A 72 -8.88 -1.39 -3.44
CA LEU A 72 -10.14 -0.85 -3.93
C LEU A 72 -11.29 -1.22 -3.01
N SER A 73 -12.11 -0.23 -2.63
CA SER A 73 -13.34 -0.44 -1.89
C SER A 73 -14.56 -0.24 -2.80
N PRO A 74 -15.74 -0.75 -2.41
CA PRO A 74 -16.92 -0.69 -3.28
C PRO A 74 -17.35 0.71 -3.71
N THR A 75 -17.02 1.73 -2.92
CA THR A 75 -17.43 3.11 -3.21
C THR A 75 -16.39 3.90 -4.00
N GLN A 76 -15.25 3.28 -4.32
CA GLN A 76 -14.16 3.91 -5.06
C GLN A 76 -14.16 3.46 -6.52
N GLY A 77 -13.73 4.36 -7.41
CA GLY A 77 -13.40 4.01 -8.79
C GLY A 77 -11.92 3.76 -8.95
N ILE A 78 -11.56 2.93 -9.92
CA ILE A 78 -10.15 2.63 -10.18
C ILE A 78 -9.36 3.89 -10.54
N GLN A 79 -9.98 4.83 -11.24
CA GLN A 79 -9.34 6.10 -11.63
C GLN A 79 -8.92 6.92 -10.41
N GLU A 80 -9.73 6.90 -9.36
CA GLU A 80 -9.39 7.58 -8.11
C GLU A 80 -8.08 7.05 -7.52
N LEU A 81 -7.90 5.74 -7.53
CA LEU A 81 -6.68 5.12 -7.02
C LEU A 81 -5.47 5.37 -7.93
N VAL A 82 -5.70 5.40 -9.23
CA VAL A 82 -4.65 5.75 -10.21
C VAL A 82 -4.17 7.19 -9.98
N ASP A 83 -5.09 8.11 -9.75
CA ASP A 83 -4.75 9.52 -9.50
C ASP A 83 -3.98 9.66 -8.18
N LYS A 84 -4.37 8.95 -7.14
CA LYS A 84 -3.63 8.92 -5.87
C LYS A 84 -2.23 8.38 -6.09
N ALA A 85 -2.08 7.30 -6.86
CA ALA A 85 -0.78 6.72 -7.14
C ALA A 85 0.17 7.72 -7.80
N LYS A 86 -0.33 8.53 -8.73
CA LYS A 86 0.47 9.56 -9.40
C LYS A 86 1.00 10.59 -8.41
N ILE A 87 0.17 11.01 -7.47
CA ILE A 87 0.56 11.98 -6.44
C ILE A 87 1.62 11.38 -5.52
N LEU A 88 1.43 10.14 -5.09
CA LEU A 88 2.37 9.43 -4.23
C LEU A 88 3.74 9.27 -4.91
N LEU A 89 3.75 8.85 -6.16
CA LEU A 89 4.99 8.69 -6.92
C LEU A 89 5.71 10.03 -7.12
N ALA A 90 4.97 11.09 -7.42
CA ALA A 90 5.54 12.43 -7.58
C ALA A 90 6.17 12.94 -6.27
N ALA A 91 5.68 12.50 -5.13
CA ALA A 91 6.20 12.87 -3.82
C ALA A 91 7.41 12.04 -3.38
N GLY A 92 7.78 11.01 -4.13
CA GLY A 92 8.96 10.20 -3.86
C GLY A 92 8.73 8.77 -3.41
N VAL A 93 7.48 8.32 -3.32
CA VAL A 93 7.18 6.91 -3.07
C VAL A 93 7.71 6.10 -4.25
N SER A 94 8.50 5.06 -3.99
CA SER A 94 9.16 4.31 -5.07
C SER A 94 8.18 3.50 -5.90
N THR A 95 7.22 2.86 -5.26
CA THR A 95 6.26 1.97 -5.92
C THR A 95 4.90 2.07 -5.25
N VAL A 96 3.85 1.98 -6.05
CA VAL A 96 2.47 1.92 -5.55
C VAL A 96 1.81 0.67 -6.11
N TRP A 97 1.14 -0.09 -5.25
CA TRP A 97 0.29 -1.21 -5.65
C TRP A 97 -1.16 -0.77 -5.56
N ILE A 98 -1.91 -1.00 -6.64
CA ILE A 98 -3.35 -0.82 -6.65
C ILE A 98 -3.97 -2.20 -6.74
N VAL A 99 -4.69 -2.60 -5.68
CA VAL A 99 -5.27 -3.93 -5.58
C VAL A 99 -6.75 -3.84 -5.94
N ASP A 100 -7.10 -4.42 -7.08
CA ASP A 100 -8.48 -4.47 -7.56
C ASP A 100 -9.13 -5.77 -7.07
N THR A 101 -10.02 -5.64 -6.10
CA THR A 101 -10.68 -6.77 -5.46
C THR A 101 -11.68 -7.46 -6.38
N TYR A 102 -12.27 -6.74 -7.33
CA TYR A 102 -13.24 -7.29 -8.26
C TYR A 102 -12.57 -8.11 -9.36
N ALA A 103 -11.54 -7.54 -9.97
CA ALA A 103 -10.81 -8.22 -11.05
C ALA A 103 -9.79 -9.22 -10.50
N ARG A 104 -9.51 -9.19 -9.20
CA ARG A 104 -8.46 -9.99 -8.56
C ARG A 104 -7.11 -9.75 -9.22
N THR A 105 -6.80 -8.47 -9.42
CA THR A 105 -5.56 -8.05 -10.04
C THR A 105 -4.82 -7.06 -9.15
N VAL A 106 -3.52 -6.95 -9.37
CA VAL A 106 -2.68 -5.96 -8.73
C VAL A 106 -1.98 -5.18 -9.82
N ILE A 107 -2.14 -3.86 -9.79
CA ILE A 107 -1.41 -2.96 -10.69
C ILE A 107 -0.22 -2.43 -9.92
N VAL A 108 0.98 -2.74 -10.39
CA VAL A 108 2.23 -2.25 -9.80
C VAL A 108 2.72 -1.08 -10.64
N VAL A 109 2.82 0.08 -10.01
CA VAL A 109 3.18 1.32 -10.70
C VAL A 109 4.44 1.91 -10.08
N ASN A 110 5.40 2.27 -10.91
CA ASN A 110 6.52 3.11 -10.51
C ASN A 110 6.72 4.19 -11.57
N ASN A 111 7.76 5.03 -11.44
CA ASN A 111 7.97 6.13 -12.36
C ASN A 111 8.37 5.69 -13.78
N GLU A 112 8.76 4.44 -13.96
CA GLU A 112 9.23 3.93 -15.24
C GLU A 112 8.18 3.09 -15.96
N LYS A 113 7.39 2.32 -15.21
CA LYS A 113 6.47 1.35 -15.82
C LYS A 113 5.26 1.06 -14.98
N LYS A 114 4.29 0.42 -15.61
CA LYS A 114 3.09 -0.11 -14.99
C LYS A 114 2.94 -1.56 -15.42
N GLU A 115 2.76 -2.46 -14.46
CA GLU A 115 2.54 -3.87 -14.72
C GLU A 115 1.28 -4.34 -14.00
N THR A 116 0.55 -5.26 -14.62
CA THR A 116 -0.66 -5.84 -14.03
C THR A 116 -0.43 -7.33 -13.78
N PHE A 117 -0.72 -7.77 -12.57
CA PHE A 117 -0.61 -9.16 -12.15
C PHE A 117 -1.99 -9.71 -11.82
N HIS A 118 -2.27 -10.93 -12.21
CA HIS A 118 -3.55 -11.57 -11.96
C HIS A 118 -3.35 -12.82 -11.09
N ARG A 119 -3.66 -12.69 -9.79
CA ARG A 119 -3.56 -13.78 -8.81
C ARG A 119 -2.21 -14.49 -8.86
N GLU A 120 -1.15 -13.70 -8.78
CA GLU A 120 0.23 -14.17 -8.87
C GLU A 120 1.04 -13.71 -7.67
N LEU A 121 2.26 -14.23 -7.58
CA LEU A 121 3.25 -13.69 -6.66
C LEU A 121 3.71 -12.33 -7.20
N VAL A 122 3.58 -11.30 -6.39
CA VAL A 122 4.10 -9.96 -6.71
C VAL A 122 5.34 -9.73 -5.88
N ASP A 123 6.44 -9.41 -6.54
CA ASP A 123 7.73 -9.15 -5.91
C ASP A 123 8.18 -7.74 -6.30
N CYS A 124 8.29 -6.87 -5.31
CA CYS A 124 8.76 -5.51 -5.49
C CYS A 124 10.07 -5.36 -4.70
N GLU A 125 11.20 -5.51 -5.39
CA GLU A 125 12.53 -5.40 -4.78
C GLU A 125 12.69 -6.24 -3.51
N GLY A 126 12.21 -7.46 -3.54
CA GLY A 126 12.26 -8.39 -2.43
C GLY A 126 11.07 -8.31 -1.47
N ILE A 127 10.19 -7.34 -1.61
CA ILE A 127 8.94 -7.28 -0.87
C ILE A 127 7.92 -8.12 -1.63
N LYS A 128 7.58 -9.29 -1.07
CA LYS A 128 6.79 -10.31 -1.76
C LYS A 128 5.44 -10.51 -1.12
N VAL A 129 4.39 -10.56 -1.93
CA VAL A 129 3.06 -10.98 -1.50
C VAL A 129 2.52 -11.95 -2.55
N ASP A 130 2.10 -13.12 -2.11
CA ASP A 130 1.52 -14.11 -2.98
C ASP A 130 0.00 -13.90 -3.07
N PHE A 131 -0.43 -13.25 -4.13
CA PHE A 131 -1.84 -12.92 -4.31
C PHE A 131 -2.71 -14.14 -4.67
N ARG A 132 -2.12 -15.30 -4.92
CA ARG A 132 -2.89 -16.55 -5.03
C ARG A 132 -3.48 -16.93 -3.68
N GLU A 133 -2.80 -16.56 -2.59
CA GLU A 133 -3.25 -16.81 -1.21
C GLU A 133 -4.11 -15.67 -0.66
N VAL A 134 -3.99 -14.48 -1.23
CA VAL A 134 -4.78 -13.30 -0.84
C VAL A 134 -6.18 -13.37 -1.48
N PHE A 135 -6.24 -13.65 -2.77
CA PHE A 135 -7.49 -13.80 -3.52
C PHE A 135 -7.96 -15.25 -3.51
N ILE A 136 -8.61 -15.64 -2.47
CA ILE A 136 -9.14 -17.01 -2.34
C ILE A 136 -10.51 -17.18 -2.99
#